data_718c0024bdd0b87bc29ac3e024b282f4
#
_entry.id   718c0024bdd0b87bc29ac3e024b282f4
#
_cell.length_a   1.000
_cell.length_b   1.000
_cell.length_c   1.000
_cell.angle_alpha   90.00
_cell.angle_beta   90.00
_cell.angle_gamma   90.00
#
_symmetry.space_group_name_H-M   'P 1'
#
loop_
_entity.id
_entity.type
_entity.pdbx_description
1 polymer ?
#
loop_
_entity_poly.entity_id
_entity_poly.type
_entity_poly.pdbx_seq_one_letter_code
_entity_poly.pdbx_strand_id
1 'polypeptide(L)' 'GNRQLNRAIYTIAICRMHHDKRTRQFVAKRIQQGKSKKEIIRMLKRYIAREIYRLLQPATPTAMT' A
#
# COMPACT_ATOMS: atom_id res chain seq x y z
N GLY A 1 -0.99 -17.53 -9.22
CA GLY A 1 -1.33 -16.98 -8.22
C GLY A 1 -0.59 -15.96 -7.48
N ASN A 2 -1.32 -15.02 -7.05
CA ASN A 2 -0.72 -13.93 -6.35
C ASN A 2 -1.04 -13.92 -4.87
N ARG A 3 -1.31 -15.07 -4.33
CA ARG A 3 -1.62 -15.15 -2.91
C ARG A 3 -0.45 -14.70 -2.05
N GLN A 4 0.76 -15.13 -2.44
CA GLN A 4 1.95 -14.77 -1.68
C GLN A 4 2.21 -13.27 -1.77
N LEU A 5 2.03 -12.70 -2.93
CA LEU A 5 2.20 -11.26 -3.11
C LEU A 5 1.17 -10.50 -2.30
N ASN A 6 -0.07 -10.93 -2.33
CA ASN A 6 -1.13 -10.29 -1.54
C ASN A 6 -0.83 -10.36 -0.06
N ARG A 7 -0.31 -11.49 0.42
CA ARG A 7 0.08 -11.62 1.81
C ARG A 7 1.19 -10.67 2.17
N ALA A 8 2.20 -10.58 1.30
CA ALA A 8 3.32 -9.68 1.52
C ALA A 8 2.83 -8.23 1.59
N ILE A 9 1.98 -7.84 0.68
CA ILE A 9 1.44 -6.48 0.66
C ILE A 9 0.63 -6.22 1.92
N TYR A 10 -0.18 -7.18 2.33
CA TYR A 10 -0.97 -7.05 3.55
C TYR A 10 -0.05 -6.89 4.77
N THR A 11 0.99 -7.70 4.85
CA THR A 11 1.95 -7.62 5.95
C THR A 11 2.63 -6.25 5.99
N ILE A 12 3.02 -5.75 4.82
CA ILE A 12 3.64 -4.42 4.73
C ILE A 12 2.65 -3.36 5.20
N ALA A 13 1.39 -3.47 4.80
CA ALA A 13 0.37 -2.51 5.21
C ALA A 13 0.22 -2.49 6.72
N ILE A 14 0.14 -3.66 7.33
CA ILE A 14 0.00 -3.77 8.78
C ILE A 14 1.23 -3.20 9.48
N CYS A 15 2.41 -3.52 8.98
CA CYS A 15 3.64 -2.99 9.54
C CYS A 15 3.67 -1.46 9.49
N ARG A 16 3.30 -0.89 8.37
CA ARG A 16 3.28 0.55 8.24
C ARG A 16 2.24 1.19 9.16
N MET A 17 1.11 0.53 9.36
CA MET A 17 0.10 1.04 10.27
C MET A 17 0.61 1.12 11.70
N HIS A 18 1.57 0.26 12.05
CA HIS A 18 2.12 0.28 13.40
C HIS A 18 3.34 1.18 13.55
N HIS A 19 4.14 1.29 12.50
CA HIS A 19 5.45 1.95 12.62
C HIS A 19 5.60 3.24 11.82
N ASP A 20 4.83 3.40 10.77
CA ASP A 20 5.00 4.57 9.93
C ASP A 20 4.05 5.68 10.32
N LYS A 21 4.60 6.82 10.67
CA LYS A 21 3.80 7.94 11.13
C LYS A 21 2.82 8.43 10.07
N ARG A 22 3.26 8.52 8.84
CA ARG A 22 2.40 8.98 7.75
C ARG A 22 1.21 8.06 7.56
N THR A 23 1.48 6.75 7.60
CA THR A 23 0.42 5.76 7.46
C THR A 23 -0.56 5.85 8.61
N ARG A 24 -0.05 6.05 9.83
CA ARG A 24 -0.93 6.17 10.99
C ARG A 24 -1.82 7.40 10.88
N GLN A 25 -1.29 8.50 10.40
CA GLN A 25 -2.06 9.71 10.19
C GLN A 25 -3.12 9.51 9.11
N PHE A 26 -2.75 8.82 8.04
CA PHE A 26 -3.68 8.50 6.97
C PHE A 26 -4.85 7.67 7.52
N VAL A 27 -4.53 6.63 8.28
CA VAL A 27 -5.53 5.75 8.85
C VAL A 27 -6.47 6.53 9.78
N ALA A 28 -5.91 7.35 10.65
CA ALA A 28 -6.71 8.13 11.58
C ALA A 28 -7.67 9.05 10.84
N LYS A 29 -7.18 9.68 9.79
CA LYS A 29 -7.99 10.59 9.00
C LYS A 29 -9.14 9.84 8.31
N ARG A 30 -8.87 8.67 7.79
CA ARG A 30 -9.91 7.88 7.12
C ARG A 30 -10.96 7.37 8.10
N ILE A 31 -10.52 7.02 9.31
CA ILE A 31 -11.46 6.61 10.34
C ILE A 31 -12.39 7.75 10.68
N GLN A 32 -11.87 8.97 10.78
CA GLN A 32 -12.69 10.13 11.03
C GLN A 32 -13.70 10.37 9.92
N GLN A 33 -13.38 9.98 8.70
CA GLN A 33 -14.28 10.11 7.58
C GLN A 33 -15.33 8.99 7.53
N GLY A 34 -15.31 8.11 8.50
CA GLY A 34 -16.28 7.02 8.54
C GLY A 34 -15.91 5.78 7.78
N LYS A 35 -14.66 5.68 7.33
CA LYS A 35 -14.23 4.51 6.59
C LYS A 35 -13.96 3.34 7.54
N SER A 36 -14.33 2.13 7.12
CA SER A 36 -14.07 0.97 7.92
C SER A 36 -12.61 0.56 7.82
N LYS A 37 -12.18 -0.24 8.77
CA LYS A 37 -10.80 -0.73 8.77
C LYS A 37 -10.50 -1.51 7.51
N LYS A 38 -11.44 -2.32 7.05
CA LYS A 38 -11.26 -3.10 5.83
C LYS A 38 -11.03 -2.21 4.62
N GLU A 39 -11.79 -1.14 4.52
CA GLU A 39 -11.63 -0.20 3.43
C GLU A 39 -10.28 0.48 3.48
N ILE A 40 -9.84 0.86 4.66
CA ILE A 40 -8.56 1.53 4.85
C ILE A 40 -7.42 0.60 4.44
N ILE A 41 -7.46 -0.65 4.88
CA ILE A 41 -6.45 -1.63 4.53
C ILE A 41 -6.42 -1.85 3.02
N ARG A 42 -7.59 -1.89 2.41
CA ARG A 42 -7.69 -2.04 0.95
C ARG A 42 -7.01 -0.87 0.23
N MET A 43 -7.23 0.34 0.73
CA MET A 43 -6.60 1.52 0.16
C MET A 43 -5.09 1.47 0.32
N LEU A 44 -4.60 1.08 1.49
CA LEU A 44 -3.18 0.97 1.75
C LEU A 44 -2.54 -0.09 0.84
N LYS A 45 -3.21 -1.21 0.67
CA LYS A 45 -2.71 -2.26 -0.21
C LYS A 45 -2.54 -1.76 -1.64
N ARG A 46 -3.46 -0.93 -2.10
CA ARG A 46 -3.36 -0.36 -3.44
C ARG A 46 -2.14 0.55 -3.56
N TYR A 47 -1.90 1.39 -2.57
CA TYR A 47 -0.74 2.28 -2.58
C TYR A 47 0.56 1.48 -2.56
N ILE A 48 0.63 0.46 -1.71
CA ILE A 48 1.82 -0.36 -1.59
C ILE A 48 2.06 -1.14 -2.87
N ALA A 49 1.02 -1.69 -3.45
CA ALA A 49 1.14 -2.43 -4.71
C ALA A 49 1.69 -1.52 -5.80
N ARG A 50 1.24 -0.28 -5.83
CA ARG A 50 1.70 0.69 -6.80
C ARG A 50 3.19 0.99 -6.61
N GLU A 51 3.62 1.16 -5.36
CA GLU A 51 5.00 1.40 -5.06
C GLU A 51 5.87 0.23 -5.49
N ILE A 52 5.44 -0.98 -5.17
CA ILE A 52 6.18 -2.19 -5.54
C ILE A 52 6.27 -2.29 -7.06
N TYR A 53 5.18 -2.00 -7.73
CA TYR A 53 5.14 -2.06 -9.17
C TYR A 53 6.17 -1.11 -9.77
N ARG A 54 6.26 0.09 -9.24
CA ARG A 54 7.24 1.06 -9.72
C ARG A 54 8.65 0.59 -9.52
N LEU A 55 8.92 -0.04 -8.37
CA LEU A 55 10.26 -0.50 -8.07
C LEU A 55 10.66 -1.69 -8.93
N LEU A 56 9.68 -2.50 -9.33
CA LEU A 56 9.98 -3.67 -10.13
C LEU A 56 10.01 -3.39 -11.62
N GLN A 57 9.49 -2.29 -12.05
CA GLN A 57 9.52 -1.96 -13.46
C GLN A 57 10.93 -1.56 -13.89
N PRO A 58 11.37 -2.04 -15.02
CA PRO A 58 12.67 -1.67 -15.49
C PRO A 58 12.65 -0.23 -15.88
N ALA A 59 13.68 0.37 -15.59
CA ALA A 59 13.75 1.76 -15.84
C ALA A 59 13.69 2.05 -17.23
N THR A 60 13.89 1.20 -18.02
CA THR A 60 13.94 1.44 -19.29
C THR A 60 12.87 2.05 -19.85
N PRO A 61 11.98 1.90 -19.65
CA PRO A 61 11.04 2.40 -20.39
C PRO A 61 11.25 3.68 -20.77
N THR A 62 11.66 3.90 -20.60
CA THR A 62 11.84 4.97 -20.87
C THR A 62 12.19 5.20 -21.95
N ALA A 63 12.39 4.81 -22.02
CA ALA A 63 12.86 5.16 -22.93
C ALA A 63 12.27 5.13 -23.99
N MET A 64 12.13 4.88 -24.05
CA MET A 64 11.90 5.03 -24.80
C MET A 64 11.51 5.70 -25.33
N THR A 65 11.63 5.74 -25.24
CA THR A 65 11.41 6.31 -25.61
C THR A 65 11.49 6.77 -26.04
#